data_a5cbac594c75f3035f721392d2cb2cd9
#
_entry.id   a5cbac594c75f3035f721392d2cb2cd9
#
_cell.length_a   1.000
_cell.length_b   1.000
_cell.length_c   1.000
_cell.angle_alpha   90.00
_cell.angle_beta   90.00
_cell.angle_gamma   90.00
#
_symmetry.space_group_name_H-M   'P 1'
#
loop_
_entity.id
_entity.type
_entity.pdbx_description
1 polymer ?
#
loop_
_entity_poly.entity_id
_entity_poly.type
_entity_poly.pdbx_seq_one_letter_code
_entity_poly.pdbx_strand_id
1 'polypeptide(L)'
;LQTISLTMFIIETRDFPFGSISEVFNVLTWLIILVSLITHRIKRLDFSIFLLNLIGFTLLTLHTFQPTQYSSGGLRLEAVNELLMIHISLAIVSYVAFAFAFVNGLLFLVQYRNLKEKRFDHSYFRIGSVAFLEQLLFYSTLTGFIILVLSLILGGLWGLFTIGSGILLDPKVISSSIIALLYGIFIYLFVRRKLNPKHLIYINIVLFLLCMINMIVITQLSTFHQWTGK
;
A
#
# COMPACT_ATOMS: atom_id res chain seq x y z
N LEU A 1 -0.60 19.77 9.50
CA LEU A 1 -1.42 19.24 10.60
C LEU A 1 -1.08 17.79 10.88
N GLN A 2 -1.13 16.88 9.90
CA GLN A 2 -0.91 15.44 10.11
C GLN A 2 0.51 15.10 10.60
N THR A 3 1.55 15.79 10.08
CA THR A 3 2.92 15.64 10.59
C THR A 3 3.00 16.03 12.07
N ILE A 4 2.35 17.14 12.44
CA ILE A 4 2.30 17.59 13.83
C ILE A 4 1.58 16.56 14.71
N SER A 5 0.44 16.03 14.25
CA SER A 5 -0.32 14.98 14.97
C SER A 5 0.51 13.73 15.20
N LEU A 6 1.22 13.22 14.16
CA LEU A 6 2.11 12.07 14.29
C LEU A 6 3.30 12.35 15.22
N THR A 7 3.88 13.54 15.13
CA THR A 7 5.00 13.92 16.01
C THR A 7 4.54 14.02 17.46
N MET A 8 3.39 14.62 17.73
CA MET A 8 2.82 14.70 19.08
C MET A 8 2.51 13.30 19.63
N PHE A 9 1.91 12.42 18.79
CA PHE A 9 1.67 11.04 19.18
C PHE A 9 2.96 10.34 19.65
N ILE A 10 4.04 10.42 18.86
CA ILE A 10 5.34 9.81 19.18
C ILE A 10 5.94 10.41 20.46
N ILE A 11 5.78 11.72 20.69
CA ILE A 11 6.30 12.39 21.90
C ILE A 11 5.51 11.96 23.14
N GLU A 12 4.17 11.87 23.03
CA GLU A 12 3.30 11.52 24.16
C GLU A 12 3.40 10.04 24.53
N THR A 13 3.34 9.16 23.53
CA THR A 13 3.31 7.70 23.77
C THR A 13 4.70 7.10 23.93
N ARG A 14 5.73 7.77 23.39
CA ARG A 14 7.10 7.26 23.18
C ARG A 14 7.13 5.97 22.36
N ASP A 15 6.07 5.71 21.60
CA ASP A 15 5.89 4.56 20.73
C ASP A 15 5.70 4.99 19.27
N PHE A 16 5.99 4.09 18.33
CA PHE A 16 5.68 4.32 16.93
C PHE A 16 4.21 3.98 16.62
N PRO A 17 3.56 4.72 15.70
CA PRO A 17 2.13 4.56 15.39
C PRO A 17 1.87 3.30 14.54
N PHE A 18 2.18 2.12 15.08
CA PHE A 18 1.97 0.81 14.45
C PHE A 18 1.22 -0.17 15.35
N GLY A 19 0.73 0.28 16.51
CA GLY A 19 0.05 -0.55 17.49
C GLY A 19 -1.39 -0.92 17.13
N SER A 20 -1.99 -0.24 16.15
CA SER A 20 -3.36 -0.52 15.69
C SER A 20 -3.49 -0.31 14.18
N ILE A 21 -4.51 -0.96 13.56
CA ILE A 21 -4.84 -0.75 12.14
C ILE A 21 -5.17 0.72 11.84
N SER A 22 -5.77 1.40 12.82
CA SER A 22 -6.09 2.82 12.76
C SER A 22 -4.84 3.68 12.64
N GLU A 23 -3.82 3.41 13.45
CA GLU A 23 -2.53 4.10 13.40
C GLU A 23 -1.81 3.87 12.06
N VAL A 24 -1.86 2.64 11.54
CA VAL A 24 -1.33 2.31 10.21
C VAL A 24 -2.03 3.11 9.11
N PHE A 25 -3.36 3.30 9.19
CA PHE A 25 -4.08 4.16 8.23
C PHE A 25 -3.61 5.62 8.31
N ASN A 26 -3.33 6.11 9.51
CA ASN A 26 -2.79 7.47 9.70
C ASN A 26 -1.41 7.62 9.04
N VAL A 27 -0.51 6.66 9.26
CA VAL A 27 0.82 6.65 8.63
C VAL A 27 0.74 6.50 7.11
N LEU A 28 -0.13 5.59 6.61
CA LEU A 28 -0.38 5.44 5.17
C LEU A 28 -0.85 6.75 4.54
N THR A 29 -1.78 7.45 5.18
CA THR A 29 -2.28 8.73 4.68
C THR A 29 -1.18 9.79 4.67
N TRP A 30 -0.35 9.85 5.70
CA TRP A 30 0.79 10.75 5.75
C TRP A 30 1.78 10.50 4.62
N LEU A 31 2.11 9.23 4.36
CA LEU A 31 2.99 8.85 3.25
C LEU A 31 2.36 9.18 1.88
N ILE A 32 1.05 8.99 1.72
CA ILE A 32 0.32 9.38 0.51
C ILE A 32 0.45 10.89 0.26
N ILE A 33 0.29 11.71 1.28
CA ILE A 33 0.48 13.17 1.17
C ILE A 33 1.93 13.48 0.79
N LEU A 34 2.89 12.82 1.40
CA LEU A 34 4.31 13.02 1.11
C LEU A 34 4.64 12.67 -0.35
N VAL A 35 4.17 11.52 -0.84
CA VAL A 35 4.33 11.12 -2.26
C VAL A 35 3.63 12.13 -3.17
N SER A 36 2.44 12.61 -2.81
CA SER A 36 1.71 13.64 -3.57
C SER A 36 2.49 14.95 -3.66
N LEU A 37 3.15 15.38 -2.59
CA LEU A 37 3.99 16.59 -2.58
C LEU A 37 5.24 16.42 -3.45
N ILE A 38 5.88 15.25 -3.41
CA ILE A 38 7.06 14.95 -4.24
C ILE A 38 6.67 14.92 -5.72
N THR A 39 5.56 14.27 -6.05
CA THR A 39 5.11 14.07 -7.43
C THR A 39 4.43 15.30 -8.04
N HIS A 40 3.96 16.25 -7.20
CA HIS A 40 3.32 17.49 -7.68
C HIS A 40 4.16 18.31 -8.66
N ARG A 41 5.47 18.21 -8.61
CA ARG A 41 6.37 18.90 -9.55
C ARG A 41 6.39 18.28 -10.95
N ILE A 42 5.84 17.07 -11.11
CA ILE A 42 5.79 16.37 -12.40
C ILE A 42 4.51 16.80 -13.13
N LYS A 43 4.69 17.44 -14.27
CA LYS A 43 3.57 17.88 -15.11
C LYS A 43 2.67 16.70 -15.51
N ARG A 44 1.35 16.92 -15.55
CA ARG A 44 0.31 15.94 -15.96
C ARG A 44 0.02 14.82 -14.94
N LEU A 45 0.42 14.97 -13.68
CA LEU A 45 0.05 14.04 -12.60
C LEU A 45 -1.08 14.55 -11.70
N ASP A 46 -1.69 15.71 -12.00
CA ASP A 46 -2.71 16.32 -11.16
C ASP A 46 -3.86 15.36 -10.81
N PHE A 47 -4.35 14.61 -11.81
CA PHE A 47 -5.39 13.61 -11.59
C PHE A 47 -4.91 12.40 -10.79
N SER A 48 -3.66 11.95 -11.00
CA SER A 48 -3.07 10.87 -10.21
C SER A 48 -2.95 11.29 -8.74
N ILE A 49 -2.50 12.52 -8.49
CA ILE A 49 -2.38 13.10 -7.15
C ILE A 49 -3.76 13.23 -6.51
N PHE A 50 -4.75 13.74 -7.24
CA PHE A 50 -6.12 13.88 -6.75
C PHE A 50 -6.70 12.52 -6.31
N LEU A 51 -6.64 11.51 -7.17
CA LEU A 51 -7.16 10.16 -6.84
C LEU A 51 -6.39 9.50 -5.71
N LEU A 52 -5.07 9.67 -5.67
CA LEU A 52 -4.25 9.15 -4.58
C LEU A 52 -4.63 9.79 -3.24
N ASN A 53 -4.84 11.11 -3.22
CA ASN A 53 -5.30 11.81 -2.02
C ASN A 53 -6.74 11.44 -1.65
N LEU A 54 -7.59 11.08 -2.61
CA LEU A 54 -8.93 10.56 -2.33
C LEU A 54 -8.86 9.23 -1.58
N ILE A 55 -7.92 8.33 -1.95
CA ILE A 55 -7.65 7.10 -1.18
C ILE A 55 -7.16 7.46 0.22
N GLY A 56 -6.20 8.37 0.34
CA GLY A 56 -5.70 8.84 1.64
C GLY A 56 -6.81 9.44 2.51
N PHE A 57 -7.69 10.26 1.93
CA PHE A 57 -8.84 10.81 2.63
C PHE A 57 -9.80 9.72 3.15
N THR A 58 -10.06 8.70 2.33
CA THR A 58 -10.88 7.55 2.73
C THR A 58 -10.26 6.80 3.91
N LEU A 59 -8.95 6.54 3.86
CA LEU A 59 -8.23 5.89 4.96
C LEU A 59 -8.24 6.74 6.24
N LEU A 60 -8.06 8.05 6.11
CA LEU A 60 -8.12 8.97 7.24
C LEU A 60 -9.52 9.02 7.86
N THR A 61 -10.56 8.98 7.02
CA THR A 61 -11.95 8.92 7.48
C THR A 61 -12.20 7.65 8.26
N LEU A 62 -11.75 6.49 7.74
CA LEU A 62 -11.84 5.22 8.46
C LEU A 62 -11.10 5.26 9.80
N HIS A 63 -9.91 5.87 9.83
CA HIS A 63 -9.16 6.09 11.08
C HIS A 63 -9.96 6.93 12.08
N THR A 64 -10.53 8.06 11.64
CA THR A 64 -11.20 9.03 12.52
C THR A 64 -12.51 8.49 13.10
N PHE A 65 -13.27 7.72 12.33
CA PHE A 65 -14.58 7.19 12.74
C PHE A 65 -14.51 5.76 13.30
N GLN A 66 -13.33 5.16 13.38
CA GLN A 66 -13.18 3.88 14.05
C GLN A 66 -13.47 4.08 15.56
N PRO A 67 -14.39 3.28 16.17
CA PRO A 67 -14.60 3.35 17.61
C PRO A 67 -13.24 3.17 18.27
N THR A 68 -12.81 4.18 19.02
CA THR A 68 -11.57 4.12 19.79
C THR A 68 -11.70 3.05 20.84
N GLN A 69 -11.46 1.81 20.47
CA GLN A 69 -10.98 0.85 21.43
C GLN A 69 -9.54 1.30 21.74
N TYR A 70 -9.41 2.21 22.68
CA TYR A 70 -8.19 2.33 23.47
C TYR A 70 -8.00 0.97 24.16
N SER A 71 -7.52 0.00 23.42
CA SER A 71 -7.00 -1.20 24.00
C SER A 71 -5.68 -0.77 24.62
N SER A 72 -5.76 -0.42 25.91
CA SER A 72 -4.63 -0.29 26.82
C SER A 72 -3.83 -1.60 26.99
N GLY A 73 -3.86 -2.46 26.00
CA GLY A 73 -3.22 -3.76 25.86
C GLY A 73 -2.64 -4.00 24.48
N GLY A 74 -2.46 -2.97 23.64
CA GLY A 74 -1.61 -3.08 22.45
C GLY A 74 -0.26 -3.63 22.88
N LEU A 75 0.32 -4.51 22.08
CA LEU A 75 1.69 -4.98 22.24
C LEU A 75 2.54 -3.82 22.77
N ARG A 76 2.80 -3.82 24.07
CA ARG A 76 3.82 -2.97 24.64
C ARG A 76 5.08 -3.31 23.91
N LEU A 77 5.53 -2.36 23.12
CA LEU A 77 6.70 -2.45 22.27
C LEU A 77 8.03 -2.60 23.06
N GLU A 78 7.98 -3.01 24.33
CA GLU A 78 9.16 -3.40 25.08
C GLU A 78 9.94 -4.57 24.44
N ALA A 79 9.34 -5.22 23.44
CA ALA A 79 9.97 -6.26 22.63
C ALA A 79 9.88 -6.00 21.12
N VAL A 80 9.57 -4.78 20.67
CA VAL A 80 9.64 -4.46 19.24
C VAL A 80 11.09 -4.32 18.88
N ASN A 81 11.64 -5.45 18.50
CA ASN A 81 12.94 -5.53 17.86
C ASN A 81 12.94 -4.59 16.64
N GLU A 82 14.01 -3.83 16.44
CA GLU A 82 14.22 -2.92 15.31
C GLU A 82 13.84 -3.57 13.96
N LEU A 83 14.04 -4.89 13.86
CA LEU A 83 13.71 -5.69 12.68
C LEU A 83 12.20 -5.69 12.36
N LEU A 84 11.34 -5.83 13.39
CA LEU A 84 9.88 -5.77 13.20
C LEU A 84 9.42 -4.39 12.74
N MET A 85 10.01 -3.32 13.30
CA MET A 85 9.67 -1.96 12.91
C MET A 85 10.06 -1.68 11.46
N ILE A 86 11.23 -2.12 11.04
CA ILE A 86 11.68 -1.99 9.65
C ILE A 86 10.75 -2.79 8.73
N HIS A 87 10.38 -4.02 9.11
CA HIS A 87 9.40 -4.83 8.38
C HIS A 87 8.08 -4.08 8.16
N ILE A 88 7.45 -3.58 9.22
CA ILE A 88 6.17 -2.87 9.14
C ILE A 88 6.30 -1.61 8.28
N SER A 89 7.36 -0.81 8.49
CA SER A 89 7.60 0.41 7.73
C SER A 89 7.74 0.14 6.24
N LEU A 90 8.53 -0.87 5.85
CA LEU A 90 8.67 -1.29 4.45
C LEU A 90 7.37 -1.80 3.86
N ALA A 91 6.58 -2.59 4.61
CA ALA A 91 5.26 -3.03 4.17
C ALA A 91 4.37 -1.84 3.83
N ILE A 92 4.28 -0.84 4.73
CA ILE A 92 3.46 0.36 4.53
C ILE A 92 3.92 1.14 3.27
N VAL A 93 5.23 1.33 3.09
CA VAL A 93 5.77 2.01 1.89
C VAL A 93 5.41 1.23 0.61
N SER A 94 5.46 -0.11 0.63
CA SER A 94 5.06 -0.93 -0.52
C SER A 94 3.58 -0.74 -0.88
N TYR A 95 2.69 -0.66 0.12
CA TYR A 95 1.26 -0.39 -0.10
C TYR A 95 1.00 0.96 -0.76
N VAL A 96 1.76 2.01 -0.38
CA VAL A 96 1.66 3.33 -1.03
C VAL A 96 2.10 3.26 -2.50
N ALA A 97 3.17 2.52 -2.80
CA ALA A 97 3.62 2.33 -4.18
C ALA A 97 2.56 1.58 -5.02
N PHE A 98 1.92 0.54 -4.45
CA PHE A 98 0.82 -0.17 -5.12
C PHE A 98 -0.43 0.70 -5.29
N ALA A 99 -0.76 1.54 -4.31
CA ALA A 99 -1.86 2.50 -4.43
C ALA A 99 -1.60 3.50 -5.58
N PHE A 100 -0.37 3.99 -5.70
CA PHE A 100 0.00 4.88 -6.81
C PHE A 100 -0.05 4.16 -8.16
N ALA A 101 0.38 2.89 -8.24
CA ALA A 101 0.22 2.07 -9.43
C ALA A 101 -1.26 1.86 -9.80
N PHE A 102 -2.10 1.54 -8.82
CA PHE A 102 -3.55 1.36 -8.99
C PHE A 102 -4.22 2.60 -9.57
N VAL A 103 -3.94 3.78 -9.01
CA VAL A 103 -4.49 5.05 -9.49
C VAL A 103 -4.09 5.31 -10.95
N ASN A 104 -2.82 5.10 -11.30
CA ASN A 104 -2.35 5.26 -12.67
C ASN A 104 -2.96 4.21 -13.61
N GLY A 105 -3.27 3.01 -13.10
CA GLY A 105 -4.03 1.99 -13.83
C GLY A 105 -5.46 2.42 -14.16
N LEU A 106 -6.17 3.02 -13.20
CA LEU A 106 -7.50 3.57 -13.43
C LEU A 106 -7.47 4.69 -14.48
N LEU A 107 -6.52 5.61 -14.37
CA LEU A 107 -6.35 6.70 -15.33
C LEU A 107 -5.96 6.19 -16.72
N PHE A 108 -5.14 5.12 -16.78
CA PHE A 108 -4.84 4.44 -18.05
C PHE A 108 -6.12 3.96 -18.73
N LEU A 109 -7.03 3.30 -18.01
CA LEU A 109 -8.28 2.78 -18.58
C LEU A 109 -9.18 3.91 -19.09
N VAL A 110 -9.27 5.01 -18.33
CA VAL A 110 -10.02 6.21 -18.77
C VAL A 110 -9.41 6.79 -20.03
N GLN A 111 -8.09 6.99 -20.04
CA GLN A 111 -7.39 7.60 -21.17
C GLN A 111 -7.41 6.69 -22.42
N TYR A 112 -7.26 5.38 -22.23
CA TYR A 112 -7.40 4.39 -23.31
C TYR A 112 -8.79 4.42 -23.94
N ARG A 113 -9.84 4.54 -23.12
CA ARG A 113 -11.22 4.68 -23.59
C ARG A 113 -11.41 5.98 -24.36
N ASN A 114 -10.94 7.11 -23.83
CA ASN A 114 -11.03 8.41 -24.51
C ASN A 114 -10.34 8.39 -25.89
N LEU A 115 -9.16 7.75 -25.96
CA LEU A 115 -8.43 7.60 -27.23
C LEU A 115 -9.22 6.74 -28.24
N LYS A 116 -9.81 5.62 -27.78
CA LYS A 116 -10.60 4.73 -28.66
C LYS A 116 -11.87 5.40 -29.16
N GLU A 117 -12.55 6.19 -28.32
CA GLU A 117 -13.78 6.91 -28.65
C GLU A 117 -13.51 8.27 -29.34
N LYS A 118 -12.22 8.62 -29.55
CA LYS A 118 -11.78 9.91 -30.14
C LYS A 118 -12.31 11.11 -29.35
N ARG A 119 -12.44 10.98 -28.05
CA ARG A 119 -12.86 12.06 -27.14
C ARG A 119 -11.64 12.84 -26.68
N PHE A 120 -11.40 13.99 -27.28
CA PHE A 120 -10.25 14.85 -26.98
C PHE A 120 -10.70 16.11 -26.22
N ASP A 121 -11.36 15.89 -25.09
CA ASP A 121 -11.84 16.96 -24.21
C ASP A 121 -10.68 17.62 -23.45
N HIS A 122 -10.96 18.75 -22.78
CA HIS A 122 -9.98 19.45 -21.96
C HIS A 122 -9.35 18.54 -20.88
N SER A 123 -10.10 17.59 -20.32
CA SER A 123 -9.62 16.60 -19.36
C SER A 123 -8.62 15.62 -19.98
N TYR A 124 -8.79 15.26 -21.28
CA TYR A 124 -7.84 14.38 -21.98
C TYR A 124 -6.43 14.95 -21.98
N PHE A 125 -6.27 16.26 -22.20
CA PHE A 125 -4.96 16.91 -22.26
C PHE A 125 -4.32 17.12 -20.88
N ARG A 126 -5.12 17.07 -19.81
CA ARG A 126 -4.64 17.18 -18.42
C ARG A 126 -4.21 15.85 -17.81
N ILE A 127 -4.71 14.73 -18.31
CA ILE A 127 -4.28 13.38 -17.92
C ILE A 127 -3.03 13.03 -18.72
N GLY A 128 -2.10 12.30 -18.13
CA GLY A 128 -0.91 11.80 -18.82
C GLY A 128 -1.25 10.90 -20.01
N SER A 129 -0.34 10.76 -20.98
CA SER A 129 -0.53 9.85 -22.11
C SER A 129 -0.66 8.39 -21.63
N VAL A 130 -1.34 7.56 -22.41
CA VAL A 130 -1.51 6.12 -22.12
C VAL A 130 -0.17 5.44 -21.85
N ALA A 131 0.85 5.71 -22.68
CA ALA A 131 2.19 5.16 -22.48
C ALA A 131 2.87 5.63 -21.18
N PHE A 132 2.70 6.90 -20.83
CA PHE A 132 3.25 7.45 -19.58
C PHE A 132 2.61 6.83 -18.36
N LEU A 133 1.27 6.67 -18.35
CA LEU A 133 0.54 6.05 -17.25
C LEU A 133 0.89 4.56 -17.10
N GLU A 134 1.09 3.85 -18.23
CA GLU A 134 1.56 2.45 -18.23
C GLU A 134 2.96 2.34 -17.60
N GLN A 135 3.88 3.23 -17.93
CA GLN A 135 5.21 3.28 -17.34
C GLN A 135 5.16 3.58 -15.84
N LEU A 136 4.38 4.57 -15.43
CA LEU A 136 4.22 4.89 -14.00
C LEU A 136 3.67 3.71 -13.22
N LEU A 137 2.63 3.05 -13.74
CA LEU A 137 2.07 1.85 -13.12
C LEU A 137 3.15 0.77 -12.97
N PHE A 138 3.89 0.48 -14.04
CA PHE A 138 4.90 -0.56 -14.02
C PHE A 138 6.01 -0.27 -13.01
N TYR A 139 6.62 0.92 -13.06
CA TYR A 139 7.72 1.27 -12.15
C TYR A 139 7.26 1.34 -10.69
N SER A 140 6.06 1.85 -10.43
CA SER A 140 5.51 1.89 -9.08
C SER A 140 5.22 0.49 -8.56
N THR A 141 4.67 -0.41 -9.40
CA THR A 141 4.45 -1.82 -9.04
C THR A 141 5.77 -2.53 -8.78
N LEU A 142 6.78 -2.33 -9.63
CA LEU A 142 8.10 -2.93 -9.47
C LEU A 142 8.77 -2.47 -8.15
N THR A 143 8.74 -1.18 -7.87
CA THR A 143 9.26 -0.61 -6.63
C THR A 143 8.53 -1.19 -5.42
N GLY A 144 7.18 -1.20 -5.46
CA GLY A 144 6.36 -1.78 -4.39
C GLY A 144 6.66 -3.26 -4.18
N PHE A 145 6.83 -4.03 -5.25
CA PHE A 145 7.17 -5.45 -5.17
C PHE A 145 8.53 -5.71 -4.50
N ILE A 146 9.57 -4.98 -4.91
CA ILE A 146 10.91 -5.13 -4.31
C ILE A 146 10.86 -4.82 -2.81
N ILE A 147 10.20 -3.73 -2.43
CA ILE A 147 10.06 -3.32 -1.03
C ILE A 147 9.22 -4.34 -0.24
N LEU A 148 8.14 -4.88 -0.84
CA LEU A 148 7.31 -5.91 -0.21
C LEU A 148 8.11 -7.18 0.06
N VAL A 149 8.91 -7.65 -0.92
CA VAL A 149 9.75 -8.85 -0.76
C VAL A 149 10.78 -8.65 0.36
N LEU A 150 11.44 -7.49 0.40
CA LEU A 150 12.36 -7.16 1.49
C LEU A 150 11.64 -7.15 2.85
N SER A 151 10.45 -6.55 2.91
CA SER A 151 9.63 -6.56 4.12
C SER A 151 9.29 -7.99 4.55
N LEU A 152 8.84 -8.85 3.64
CA LEU A 152 8.49 -10.24 3.95
C LEU A 152 9.69 -11.06 4.46
N ILE A 153 10.87 -10.86 3.89
CA ILE A 153 12.10 -11.51 4.36
C ILE A 153 12.39 -11.09 5.80
N LEU A 154 12.35 -9.80 6.11
CA LEU A 154 12.63 -9.29 7.46
C LEU A 154 11.58 -9.75 8.47
N GLY A 155 10.29 -9.71 8.10
CA GLY A 155 9.20 -10.20 8.95
C GLY A 155 9.27 -11.70 9.18
N GLY A 156 9.61 -12.48 8.14
CA GLY A 156 9.81 -13.91 8.25
C GLY A 156 10.98 -14.27 9.17
N LEU A 157 12.12 -13.59 9.04
CA LEU A 157 13.28 -13.78 9.92
C LEU A 157 12.91 -13.44 11.37
N TRP A 158 12.32 -12.27 11.61
CA TRP A 158 11.88 -11.89 12.95
C TRP A 158 10.93 -12.93 13.56
N GLY A 159 9.92 -13.36 12.79
CA GLY A 159 8.94 -14.33 13.25
C GLY A 159 9.54 -15.70 13.58
N LEU A 160 10.47 -16.19 12.75
CA LEU A 160 11.18 -17.44 13.00
C LEU A 160 12.03 -17.39 14.26
N PHE A 161 12.73 -16.26 14.52
CA PHE A 161 13.56 -16.13 15.73
C PHE A 161 12.75 -15.90 17.00
N THR A 162 11.59 -15.24 16.92
CA THR A 162 10.82 -14.84 18.11
C THR A 162 9.69 -15.84 18.44
N ILE A 163 9.02 -16.38 17.43
CA ILE A 163 7.81 -17.22 17.55
C ILE A 163 8.14 -18.68 17.22
N GLY A 164 9.13 -18.90 16.33
CA GLY A 164 9.49 -20.22 15.83
C GLY A 164 8.77 -20.59 14.54
N SER A 165 8.88 -21.87 14.13
CA SER A 165 8.36 -22.35 12.84
C SER A 165 6.84 -22.22 12.66
N GLY A 166 6.07 -22.07 13.75
CA GLY A 166 4.61 -21.88 13.68
C GLY A 166 4.18 -20.64 12.90
N ILE A 167 5.04 -19.60 12.80
CA ILE A 167 4.76 -18.38 12.06
C ILE A 167 4.51 -18.63 10.56
N LEU A 168 5.12 -19.68 10.00
CA LEU A 168 4.98 -20.02 8.56
C LEU A 168 3.56 -20.48 8.19
N LEU A 169 2.78 -20.94 9.18
CA LEU A 169 1.38 -21.36 9.00
C LEU A 169 0.39 -20.23 9.30
N ASP A 170 0.87 -19.06 9.67
CA ASP A 170 0.00 -17.91 9.92
C ASP A 170 -0.69 -17.46 8.64
N PRO A 171 -2.03 -17.23 8.65
CA PRO A 171 -2.79 -16.82 7.47
C PRO A 171 -2.25 -15.56 6.81
N LYS A 172 -1.71 -14.62 7.61
CA LYS A 172 -1.14 -13.37 7.09
C LYS A 172 0.16 -13.60 6.34
N VAL A 173 1.03 -14.47 6.84
CA VAL A 173 2.31 -14.82 6.20
C VAL A 173 2.04 -15.54 4.87
N ILE A 174 1.13 -16.53 4.88
CA ILE A 174 0.77 -17.29 3.68
C ILE A 174 0.17 -16.36 2.63
N SER A 175 -0.85 -15.58 2.98
CA SER A 175 -1.54 -14.70 2.04
C SER A 175 -0.63 -13.61 1.48
N SER A 176 0.24 -13.01 2.30
CA SER A 176 1.21 -12.01 1.85
C SER A 176 2.26 -12.60 0.90
N SER A 177 2.69 -13.84 1.14
CA SER A 177 3.60 -14.57 0.24
C SER A 177 2.94 -14.88 -1.10
N ILE A 178 1.66 -15.27 -1.10
CA ILE A 178 0.87 -15.47 -2.33
C ILE A 178 0.75 -14.16 -3.11
N ILE A 179 0.44 -13.04 -2.45
CA ILE A 179 0.35 -11.73 -3.09
C ILE A 179 1.69 -11.34 -3.72
N ALA A 180 2.80 -11.52 -3.01
CA ALA A 180 4.12 -11.25 -3.56
C ALA A 180 4.41 -12.11 -4.80
N LEU A 181 4.07 -13.41 -4.77
CA LEU A 181 4.20 -14.29 -5.93
C LEU A 181 3.36 -13.79 -7.12
N LEU A 182 2.11 -13.39 -6.88
CA LEU A 182 1.22 -12.87 -7.93
C LEU A 182 1.75 -11.57 -8.56
N TYR A 183 2.31 -10.65 -7.75
CA TYR A 183 2.98 -9.47 -8.28
C TYR A 183 4.23 -9.82 -9.09
N GLY A 184 5.01 -10.82 -8.66
CA GLY A 184 6.15 -11.33 -9.42
C GLY A 184 5.73 -11.88 -10.80
N ILE A 185 4.64 -12.67 -10.83
CA ILE A 185 4.04 -13.18 -12.08
C ILE A 185 3.57 -12.01 -12.96
N PHE A 186 2.90 -11.02 -12.38
CA PHE A 186 2.47 -9.82 -13.11
C PHE A 186 3.67 -9.10 -13.77
N ILE A 187 4.75 -8.87 -13.03
CA ILE A 187 5.96 -8.21 -13.56
C ILE A 187 6.56 -9.02 -14.70
N TYR A 188 6.64 -10.35 -14.54
CA TYR A 188 7.11 -11.25 -15.62
C TYR A 188 6.25 -11.13 -16.88
N LEU A 189 4.92 -11.19 -16.74
CA LEU A 189 3.99 -11.05 -17.87
C LEU A 189 4.09 -9.68 -18.54
N PHE A 190 4.27 -8.63 -17.74
CA PHE A 190 4.41 -7.25 -18.22
C PHE A 190 5.70 -7.08 -19.04
N VAL A 191 6.84 -7.51 -18.52
CA VAL A 191 8.15 -7.41 -19.21
C VAL A 191 8.17 -8.23 -20.49
N ARG A 192 7.59 -9.44 -20.46
CA ARG A 192 7.52 -10.34 -21.63
C ARG A 192 6.46 -9.92 -22.64
N ARG A 193 5.66 -8.90 -22.37
CA ARG A 193 4.57 -8.44 -23.27
C ARG A 193 3.64 -9.56 -23.73
N LYS A 194 3.40 -10.57 -22.87
CA LYS A 194 2.59 -11.76 -23.20
C LYS A 194 1.10 -11.48 -23.30
N LEU A 195 0.63 -10.39 -22.74
CA LEU A 195 -0.77 -9.98 -22.71
C LEU A 195 -0.93 -8.57 -23.25
N ASN A 196 -2.14 -8.25 -23.75
CA ASN A 196 -2.48 -6.89 -24.13
C ASN A 196 -2.35 -5.95 -22.92
N PRO A 197 -1.85 -4.72 -23.10
CA PRO A 197 -1.67 -3.74 -22.03
C PRO A 197 -2.93 -3.58 -21.16
N LYS A 198 -4.11 -3.52 -21.78
CA LYS A 198 -5.38 -3.40 -21.07
C LYS A 198 -5.61 -4.54 -20.04
N HIS A 199 -5.32 -5.81 -20.40
CA HIS A 199 -5.47 -6.94 -19.50
C HIS A 199 -4.47 -6.87 -18.33
N LEU A 200 -3.23 -6.45 -18.62
CA LEU A 200 -2.22 -6.26 -17.58
C LEU A 200 -2.66 -5.19 -16.57
N ILE A 201 -3.27 -4.10 -17.03
CA ILE A 201 -3.80 -3.08 -16.14
C ILE A 201 -4.92 -3.62 -15.23
N TYR A 202 -5.86 -4.41 -15.79
CA TYR A 202 -6.90 -5.04 -14.95
C TYR A 202 -6.31 -6.00 -13.92
N ILE A 203 -5.30 -6.79 -14.29
CA ILE A 203 -4.61 -7.68 -13.33
C ILE A 203 -4.00 -6.83 -12.20
N ASN A 204 -3.32 -5.74 -12.50
CA ASN A 204 -2.73 -4.86 -11.48
C ASN A 204 -3.79 -4.27 -10.53
N ILE A 205 -4.93 -3.83 -11.08
CA ILE A 205 -6.05 -3.32 -10.29
C ILE A 205 -6.56 -4.40 -9.32
N VAL A 206 -6.78 -5.62 -9.81
CA VAL A 206 -7.24 -6.74 -8.98
C VAL A 206 -6.21 -7.09 -7.90
N LEU A 207 -4.92 -7.11 -8.24
CA LEU A 207 -3.85 -7.38 -7.28
C LEU A 207 -3.83 -6.35 -6.14
N PHE A 208 -4.03 -5.06 -6.45
CA PHE A 208 -4.13 -4.03 -5.42
C PHE A 208 -5.35 -4.24 -4.51
N LEU A 209 -6.51 -4.60 -5.05
CA LEU A 209 -7.69 -4.89 -4.23
C LEU A 209 -7.46 -6.11 -3.33
N LEU A 210 -6.82 -7.17 -3.84
CA LEU A 210 -6.41 -8.32 -3.02
C LEU A 210 -5.42 -7.91 -1.92
N CYS A 211 -4.48 -7.00 -2.23
CA CYS A 211 -3.55 -6.44 -1.26
C CYS A 211 -4.28 -5.67 -0.14
N MET A 212 -5.32 -4.90 -0.47
CA MET A 212 -6.16 -4.20 0.51
C MET A 212 -6.96 -5.18 1.38
N ILE A 213 -7.55 -6.21 0.79
CA ILE A 213 -8.24 -7.28 1.54
C ILE A 213 -7.27 -7.96 2.50
N ASN A 214 -6.07 -8.29 2.05
CA ASN A 214 -5.03 -8.87 2.89
C ASN A 214 -4.66 -7.94 4.08
N MET A 215 -4.57 -6.64 3.83
CA MET A 215 -4.26 -5.69 4.89
C MET A 215 -5.38 -5.58 5.92
N ILE A 216 -6.65 -5.55 5.49
CA ILE A 216 -7.79 -5.25 6.37
C ILE A 216 -8.37 -6.53 6.98
N VAL A 217 -8.66 -7.55 6.15
CA VAL A 217 -9.41 -8.75 6.56
C VAL A 217 -8.50 -9.83 7.09
N ILE A 218 -7.45 -10.19 6.34
CA ILE A 218 -6.58 -11.32 6.71
C ILE A 218 -5.79 -11.01 7.98
N THR A 219 -5.46 -9.75 8.22
CA THR A 219 -4.80 -9.33 9.48
C THR A 219 -5.66 -9.68 10.70
N GLN A 220 -6.98 -9.64 10.59
CA GLN A 220 -7.89 -10.01 11.70
C GLN A 220 -7.94 -11.53 11.95
N LEU A 221 -7.60 -12.35 10.95
CA LEU A 221 -7.57 -13.81 11.05
C LEU A 221 -6.22 -14.35 11.54
N SER A 222 -5.19 -13.51 11.55
CA SER A 222 -3.86 -13.88 12.04
C SER A 222 -3.86 -13.94 13.56
N THR A 223 -3.20 -14.95 14.14
CA THR A 223 -3.01 -15.06 15.60
C THR A 223 -1.88 -14.18 16.11
N PHE A 224 -0.92 -13.84 15.24
CA PHE A 224 0.28 -13.07 15.59
C PHE A 224 0.24 -11.61 15.13
N HIS A 225 -0.64 -11.29 14.15
CA HIS A 225 -0.81 -9.95 13.62
C HIS A 225 -2.11 -9.28 14.08
N GLN A 226 -2.76 -9.81 15.13
CA GLN A 226 -3.98 -9.21 15.67
C GLN A 226 -3.68 -7.87 16.31
N TRP A 227 -4.38 -6.85 15.84
CA TRP A 227 -4.33 -5.49 16.39
C TRP A 227 -5.20 -5.32 17.64
N THR A 228 -6.01 -6.34 17.97
CA THR A 228 -6.81 -6.37 19.18
C THR A 228 -6.14 -7.31 20.18
N GLY A 229 -5.51 -6.74 21.19
CA GLY A 229 -5.05 -7.51 22.33
C GLY A 229 -6.25 -8.27 22.94
N LYS A 230 -6.30 -9.59 22.75
CA LYS A 230 -7.02 -10.53 23.61
C LYS A 230 -6.07 -11.15 24.58
#